data_b29dfeee142781915f4798f71faa3805
#
_entry.id   b29dfeee142781915f4798f71faa3805
#
_cell.length_a   1.000
_cell.length_b   1.000
_cell.length_c   1.000
_cell.angle_alpha   90.00
_cell.angle_beta   90.00
_cell.angle_gamma   90.00
#
_symmetry.space_group_name_H-M   'P 1'
#
loop_
_entity.id
_entity.type
_entity.pdbx_description
1 polymer ?
#
loop_
_entity_poly.entity_id
_entity_poly.type
_entity_poly.pdbx_seq_one_letter_code
_entity_poly.pdbx_strand_id
1 'polypeptide(L)'
;MKIKSLLLALLFAPTALMAAERNDVPSCYAQTKLTEFSPGPSGRLLTVVVDQTTPLTQDLQRTAWNHIKRFLKPGDKLRLYSFSAYLDGHYTSLRFAGELDRPIPEEAIGNVPMTSSRKLDNCLKGQPAALVSVFGKAFAATMGKSSSDIARSEILFSLKAIGEDLKKAENVDQHVILLVSDMLEYSDFGSFYQANGIRQIDPDVELAKVEKQNLLAQFSGARVYVHGAAFVPTTAKNGYRSGKMIQNLEGFWKNYFEKSNATLSGFGNPELTIALE
;
A
#
# COMPACT_ATOMS: atom_id res chain seq x y z
N MET A 1 1.73 -70.16 -20.93
CA MET A 1 1.35 -69.39 -19.73
C MET A 1 1.87 -67.96 -19.90
N LYS A 2 1.03 -66.97 -20.25
CA LYS A 2 1.49 -65.56 -20.48
C LYS A 2 1.09 -64.76 -19.27
N ILE A 3 2.10 -64.27 -18.53
CA ILE A 3 1.92 -63.40 -17.36
C ILE A 3 1.75 -61.96 -17.90
N LYS A 4 0.57 -61.36 -17.65
CA LYS A 4 0.32 -59.95 -17.97
C LYS A 4 0.76 -59.12 -16.76
N SER A 5 1.82 -58.36 -16.89
CA SER A 5 2.23 -57.35 -15.90
C SER A 5 1.30 -56.16 -16.00
N LEU A 6 0.57 -55.87 -14.90
CA LEU A 6 -0.26 -54.69 -14.77
C LEU A 6 0.61 -53.56 -14.17
N LEU A 7 0.99 -52.57 -14.99
CA LEU A 7 1.66 -51.35 -14.52
C LEU A 7 0.61 -50.42 -13.89
N LEU A 8 0.69 -50.28 -12.55
CA LEU A 8 -0.10 -49.30 -11.80
C LEU A 8 0.59 -47.94 -11.88
N ALA A 9 0.10 -47.04 -12.72
CA ALA A 9 0.57 -45.67 -12.80
C ALA A 9 0.03 -44.85 -11.60
N LEU A 10 0.89 -44.55 -10.60
CA LEU A 10 0.59 -43.60 -9.54
C LEU A 10 0.58 -42.19 -10.13
N LEU A 11 -0.61 -41.60 -10.24
CA LEU A 11 -0.78 -40.18 -10.54
C LEU A 11 -0.40 -39.35 -9.30
N PHE A 12 0.80 -38.82 -9.27
CA PHE A 12 1.18 -37.76 -8.36
C PHE A 12 0.52 -36.46 -8.83
N ALA A 13 -0.57 -36.07 -8.19
CA ALA A 13 -1.10 -34.71 -8.32
C ALA A 13 -0.16 -33.75 -7.58
N PRO A 14 0.37 -32.71 -8.23
CA PRO A 14 1.15 -31.70 -7.52
C PRO A 14 0.20 -30.93 -6.58
N THR A 15 0.34 -31.14 -5.28
CA THR A 15 -0.24 -30.23 -4.29
C THR A 15 0.51 -28.92 -4.41
N ALA A 16 -0.11 -27.91 -5.05
CA ALA A 16 0.40 -26.55 -4.99
C ALA A 16 0.38 -26.10 -3.52
N LEU A 17 1.56 -26.07 -2.89
CA LEU A 17 1.74 -25.38 -1.61
C LEU A 17 1.47 -23.91 -1.89
N MET A 18 0.28 -23.42 -1.57
CA MET A 18 0.01 -22.00 -1.48
C MET A 18 0.91 -21.45 -0.37
N ALA A 19 1.88 -20.63 -0.74
CA ALA A 19 2.67 -19.90 0.24
C ALA A 19 1.69 -19.00 1.02
N ALA A 20 1.65 -19.18 2.35
CA ALA A 20 0.80 -18.36 3.21
C ALA A 20 1.14 -16.87 3.00
N GLU A 21 0.12 -16.02 2.85
CA GLU A 21 0.30 -14.57 2.74
C GLU A 21 1.06 -14.06 3.96
N ARG A 22 2.04 -13.17 3.73
CA ARG A 22 2.86 -12.59 4.81
C ARG A 22 1.96 -11.84 5.80
N ASN A 23 2.07 -12.18 7.08
CA ASN A 23 1.41 -11.47 8.17
C ASN A 23 2.40 -11.24 9.33
N ASP A 24 2.82 -9.99 9.50
CA ASP A 24 3.76 -9.57 10.55
C ASP A 24 3.05 -9.35 11.91
N VAL A 25 1.73 -9.53 11.96
CA VAL A 25 0.92 -9.44 13.18
C VAL A 25 0.39 -10.82 13.52
N PRO A 26 0.78 -11.39 14.67
CA PRO A 26 0.30 -12.70 15.05
C PRO A 26 -1.22 -12.77 15.19
N SER A 27 -1.88 -13.74 14.53
CA SER A 27 -3.31 -13.94 14.67
C SER A 27 -3.68 -14.41 16.08
N CYS A 28 -4.68 -13.77 16.66
CA CYS A 28 -5.26 -14.14 17.94
C CYS A 28 -5.93 -15.51 17.90
N TYR A 29 -6.57 -15.84 16.78
CA TYR A 29 -7.18 -17.15 16.58
C TYR A 29 -6.15 -18.28 16.53
N ALA A 30 -5.03 -18.05 15.84
CA ALA A 30 -3.94 -19.02 15.82
C ALA A 30 -3.31 -19.22 17.22
N GLN A 31 -3.08 -18.12 17.97
CA GLN A 31 -2.51 -18.17 19.30
C GLN A 31 -3.43 -18.89 20.32
N THR A 32 -4.74 -18.78 20.16
CA THR A 32 -5.72 -19.39 21.06
C THR A 32 -6.24 -20.74 20.58
N LYS A 33 -5.77 -21.23 19.42
CA LYS A 33 -6.21 -22.47 18.75
C LYS A 33 -7.71 -22.49 18.44
N LEU A 34 -8.22 -21.34 17.98
CA LEU A 34 -9.62 -21.13 17.61
C LEU A 34 -9.77 -20.74 16.13
N THR A 35 -8.88 -21.20 15.27
CA THR A 35 -8.84 -20.83 13.84
C THR A 35 -10.13 -21.16 13.09
N GLU A 36 -10.82 -22.23 13.48
CA GLU A 36 -12.11 -22.64 12.92
C GLU A 36 -13.25 -21.65 13.19
N PHE A 37 -13.10 -20.78 14.20
CA PHE A 37 -14.09 -19.75 14.55
C PHE A 37 -13.74 -18.39 13.98
N SER A 38 -12.61 -18.26 13.24
CA SER A 38 -12.22 -16.98 12.66
C SER A 38 -13.17 -16.56 11.54
N PRO A 39 -13.78 -15.38 11.62
CA PRO A 39 -14.62 -14.87 10.54
C PRO A 39 -13.82 -14.37 9.32
N GLY A 40 -12.48 -14.46 9.37
CA GLY A 40 -11.61 -13.92 8.34
C GLY A 40 -11.59 -12.39 8.27
N PRO A 41 -10.93 -11.80 7.24
CA PRO A 41 -10.79 -10.35 7.08
C PRO A 41 -12.14 -9.67 6.76
N SER A 42 -12.13 -8.32 6.85
CA SER A 42 -13.31 -7.49 6.56
C SER A 42 -13.50 -7.20 5.06
N GLY A 43 -12.55 -7.60 4.23
CA GLY A 43 -12.50 -7.22 2.82
C GLY A 43 -11.85 -5.86 2.56
N ARG A 44 -11.39 -5.13 3.59
CA ARG A 44 -10.72 -3.82 3.46
C ARG A 44 -9.21 -3.98 3.53
N LEU A 45 -8.52 -3.34 2.57
CA LEU A 45 -7.05 -3.25 2.55
C LEU A 45 -6.60 -1.80 2.44
N LEU A 46 -5.80 -1.32 3.42
CA LEU A 46 -5.04 -0.09 3.30
C LEU A 46 -3.63 -0.41 2.82
N THR A 47 -3.24 0.13 1.67
CA THR A 47 -1.88 0.10 1.16
C THR A 47 -1.24 1.46 1.33
N VAL A 48 -0.23 1.54 2.18
CA VAL A 48 0.60 2.74 2.34
C VAL A 48 1.83 2.60 1.46
N VAL A 49 2.10 3.61 0.64
CA VAL A 49 3.23 3.64 -0.28
C VAL A 49 4.08 4.85 0.02
N VAL A 50 5.33 4.64 0.39
CA VAL A 50 6.28 5.70 0.75
C VAL A 50 7.31 5.88 -0.36
N ASP A 51 7.36 7.07 -0.90
CA ASP A 51 8.42 7.54 -1.78
C ASP A 51 9.64 7.93 -0.95
N GLN A 52 10.75 7.21 -1.13
CA GLN A 52 11.98 7.47 -0.37
C GLN A 52 12.84 8.60 -0.98
N THR A 53 12.43 9.20 -2.09
CA THR A 53 13.10 10.37 -2.69
C THR A 53 12.63 11.69 -2.07
N THR A 54 11.51 11.65 -1.31
CA THR A 54 10.88 12.84 -0.74
C THR A 54 10.98 12.84 0.79
N PRO A 55 12.01 13.48 1.39
CA PRO A 55 12.13 13.58 2.85
C PRO A 55 11.12 14.60 3.39
N LEU A 56 9.93 14.12 3.77
CA LEU A 56 8.90 14.95 4.36
C LEU A 56 9.28 15.46 5.76
N THR A 57 8.75 16.63 6.14
CA THR A 57 8.90 17.16 7.49
C THR A 57 8.28 16.24 8.54
N GLN A 58 8.72 16.35 9.79
CA GLN A 58 8.16 15.55 10.89
C GLN A 58 6.65 15.77 11.07
N ASP A 59 6.15 16.98 10.82
CA ASP A 59 4.72 17.28 10.90
C ASP A 59 3.92 16.53 9.83
N LEU A 60 4.37 16.54 8.59
CA LEU A 60 3.75 15.78 7.52
C LEU A 60 3.82 14.26 7.79
N GLN A 61 4.95 13.75 8.28
CA GLN A 61 5.06 12.33 8.67
C GLN A 61 4.05 11.97 9.77
N ARG A 62 3.88 12.86 10.78
CA ARG A 62 2.90 12.68 11.86
C ARG A 62 1.46 12.72 11.35
N THR A 63 1.14 13.61 10.42
CA THR A 63 -0.19 13.68 9.82
C THR A 63 -0.49 12.41 9.00
N ALA A 64 0.42 11.95 8.17
CA ALA A 64 0.28 10.67 7.45
C ALA A 64 0.02 9.51 8.42
N TRP A 65 0.81 9.42 9.50
CA TRP A 65 0.63 8.43 10.55
C TRP A 65 -0.75 8.49 11.21
N ASN A 66 -1.27 9.69 11.45
CA ASN A 66 -2.60 9.87 12.04
C ASN A 66 -3.72 9.42 11.10
N HIS A 67 -3.59 9.64 9.78
CA HIS A 67 -4.54 9.11 8.79
C HIS A 67 -4.59 7.58 8.84
N ILE A 68 -3.42 6.93 8.86
CA ILE A 68 -3.32 5.46 8.93
C ILE A 68 -4.01 4.93 10.19
N LYS A 69 -3.69 5.51 11.36
CA LYS A 69 -4.29 5.06 12.63
C LYS A 69 -5.81 5.20 12.69
N ARG A 70 -6.34 6.30 12.11
CA ARG A 70 -7.79 6.56 12.11
C ARG A 70 -8.55 5.64 11.17
N PHE A 71 -7.91 5.15 10.11
CA PHE A 71 -8.52 4.24 9.16
C PHE A 71 -8.76 2.84 9.74
N LEU A 72 -7.82 2.34 10.54
CA LEU A 72 -7.77 0.94 10.96
C LEU A 72 -8.93 0.53 11.87
N LYS A 73 -9.57 -0.59 11.50
CA LYS A 73 -10.65 -1.27 12.26
C LYS A 73 -10.37 -2.77 12.31
N PRO A 74 -11.00 -3.51 13.23
CA PRO A 74 -10.94 -4.97 13.22
C PRO A 74 -11.29 -5.57 11.85
N GLY A 75 -10.48 -6.50 11.37
CA GLY A 75 -10.61 -7.14 10.07
C GLY A 75 -9.89 -6.44 8.93
N ASP A 76 -9.30 -5.27 9.15
CA ASP A 76 -8.56 -4.58 8.09
C ASP A 76 -7.20 -5.21 7.85
N LYS A 77 -6.84 -5.31 6.57
CA LYS A 77 -5.48 -5.60 6.11
C LYS A 77 -4.70 -4.30 5.93
N LEU A 78 -3.40 -4.34 6.25
CA LEU A 78 -2.50 -3.20 6.11
C LEU A 78 -1.20 -3.64 5.44
N ARG A 79 -0.80 -2.95 4.38
CA ARG A 79 0.48 -3.15 3.70
C ARG A 79 1.28 -1.86 3.67
N LEU A 80 2.60 -1.97 3.78
CA LEU A 80 3.53 -0.87 3.60
C LEU A 80 4.50 -1.20 2.48
N TYR A 81 4.52 -0.38 1.46
CA TYR A 81 5.53 -0.40 0.42
C TYR A 81 6.46 0.81 0.53
N SER A 82 7.67 0.64 0.08
CA SER A 82 8.57 1.76 -0.22
C SER A 82 9.09 1.64 -1.63
N PHE A 83 9.35 2.76 -2.26
CA PHE A 83 10.03 2.83 -3.55
C PHE A 83 10.93 4.07 -3.65
N SER A 84 11.82 4.08 -4.63
CA SER A 84 12.58 5.27 -5.00
C SER A 84 13.00 5.24 -6.47
N ALA A 85 14.22 4.83 -6.77
CA ALA A 85 14.72 4.65 -8.12
C ALA A 85 14.81 3.17 -8.46
N TYR A 86 14.84 2.86 -9.76
CA TYR A 86 15.06 1.50 -10.28
C TYR A 86 16.56 1.14 -10.22
N LEU A 87 17.17 1.33 -9.03
CA LEU A 87 18.57 1.02 -8.73
C LEU A 87 18.64 -0.06 -7.66
N ASP A 88 19.73 -0.83 -7.61
CA ASP A 88 19.94 -1.85 -6.59
C ASP A 88 19.71 -1.30 -5.17
N GLY A 89 18.82 -1.96 -4.43
CA GLY A 89 18.43 -1.57 -3.06
C GLY A 89 17.32 -0.51 -2.97
N HIS A 90 16.86 0.07 -4.09
CA HIS A 90 15.83 1.12 -4.13
C HIS A 90 14.56 0.73 -4.90
N TYR A 91 14.39 -0.55 -5.18
CA TYR A 91 13.19 -1.07 -5.83
C TYR A 91 11.95 -0.94 -4.94
N THR A 92 10.78 -1.10 -5.56
CA THR A 92 9.54 -1.30 -4.82
C THR A 92 9.64 -2.51 -3.90
N SER A 93 9.45 -2.31 -2.60
CA SER A 93 9.60 -3.35 -1.59
C SER A 93 8.43 -3.35 -0.62
N LEU A 94 7.87 -4.54 -0.36
CA LEU A 94 6.90 -4.75 0.72
C LEU A 94 7.64 -4.75 2.08
N ARG A 95 7.46 -3.70 2.86
CA ARG A 95 8.13 -3.49 4.16
C ARG A 95 7.35 -4.10 5.33
N PHE A 96 6.02 -4.13 5.20
CA PHE A 96 5.13 -4.69 6.21
C PHE A 96 3.86 -5.21 5.54
N ALA A 97 3.33 -6.31 6.06
CA ALA A 97 1.98 -6.78 5.81
C ALA A 97 1.39 -7.27 7.13
N GLY A 98 0.13 -6.93 7.42
CA GLY A 98 -0.54 -7.34 8.65
C GLY A 98 -2.04 -7.27 8.51
N GLU A 99 -2.71 -7.99 9.41
CA GLU A 99 -4.17 -8.06 9.48
C GLU A 99 -4.61 -7.96 10.94
N LEU A 100 -5.72 -7.27 11.17
CA LEU A 100 -6.41 -7.25 12.45
C LEU A 100 -7.52 -8.31 12.44
N ASP A 101 -7.48 -9.22 13.39
CA ASP A 101 -8.56 -10.18 13.57
C ASP A 101 -9.87 -9.49 13.97
N ARG A 102 -11.01 -10.05 13.53
CA ARG A 102 -12.34 -9.62 13.96
C ARG A 102 -12.81 -10.43 15.16
N PRO A 103 -13.73 -9.90 15.99
CA PRO A 103 -14.42 -10.69 17.01
C PRO A 103 -15.19 -11.86 16.39
N ILE A 104 -15.39 -12.90 17.19
CA ILE A 104 -16.28 -14.01 16.82
C ILE A 104 -17.69 -13.46 16.60
N PRO A 105 -18.39 -13.84 15.52
CA PRO A 105 -19.79 -13.52 15.31
C PRO A 105 -20.67 -14.00 16.48
N GLU A 106 -21.68 -13.21 16.85
CA GLU A 106 -22.52 -13.49 18.01
C GLU A 106 -23.15 -14.90 17.98
N GLU A 107 -23.55 -15.34 16.78
CA GLU A 107 -24.13 -16.67 16.54
C GLU A 107 -23.16 -17.83 16.81
N ALA A 108 -21.84 -17.58 16.74
CA ALA A 108 -20.80 -18.59 16.93
C ALA A 108 -20.24 -18.61 18.38
N ILE A 109 -20.48 -17.59 19.17
CA ILE A 109 -19.92 -17.47 20.53
C ILE A 109 -20.27 -18.65 21.43
N GLY A 110 -21.50 -19.16 21.33
CA GLY A 110 -21.99 -20.29 22.14
C GLY A 110 -21.25 -21.61 21.90
N ASN A 111 -20.53 -21.72 20.78
CA ASN A 111 -19.78 -22.93 20.42
C ASN A 111 -18.34 -22.91 20.94
N VAL A 112 -17.89 -21.79 21.53
CA VAL A 112 -16.50 -21.61 21.98
C VAL A 112 -16.37 -21.87 23.48
N PRO A 113 -15.43 -22.69 23.94
CA PRO A 113 -15.18 -22.88 25.37
C PRO A 113 -14.88 -21.54 26.07
N MET A 114 -15.55 -21.28 27.19
CA MET A 114 -15.48 -19.98 27.90
C MET A 114 -14.04 -19.54 28.23
N THR A 115 -13.17 -20.49 28.60
CA THR A 115 -11.74 -20.20 28.92
C THR A 115 -10.96 -19.74 27.69
N SER A 116 -11.23 -20.32 26.53
CA SER A 116 -10.60 -19.97 25.26
C SER A 116 -11.16 -18.64 24.74
N SER A 117 -12.46 -18.40 24.86
CA SER A 117 -13.12 -17.13 24.52
C SER A 117 -12.48 -15.96 25.27
N ARG A 118 -12.27 -16.07 26.59
CA ARG A 118 -11.61 -15.02 27.39
C ARG A 118 -10.19 -14.73 26.92
N LYS A 119 -9.42 -15.76 26.54
CA LYS A 119 -8.06 -15.58 26.03
C LYS A 119 -8.09 -14.87 24.67
N LEU A 120 -9.01 -15.25 23.82
CA LEU A 120 -9.20 -14.60 22.52
C LEU A 120 -9.59 -13.13 22.69
N ASP A 121 -10.56 -12.82 23.53
CA ASP A 121 -11.00 -11.43 23.81
C ASP A 121 -9.85 -10.54 24.30
N ASN A 122 -9.00 -11.06 25.19
CA ASN A 122 -7.84 -10.33 25.66
C ASN A 122 -6.81 -10.09 24.54
N CYS A 123 -6.60 -11.08 23.68
CA CYS A 123 -5.71 -10.94 22.52
C CYS A 123 -6.27 -9.89 21.55
N LEU A 124 -7.54 -10.00 21.14
CA LEU A 124 -8.21 -9.07 20.24
C LEU A 124 -8.18 -7.63 20.74
N LYS A 125 -8.37 -7.41 22.05
CA LYS A 125 -8.23 -6.08 22.68
C LYS A 125 -6.80 -5.52 22.58
N GLY A 126 -5.79 -6.38 22.66
CA GLY A 126 -4.38 -5.99 22.60
C GLY A 126 -3.83 -5.87 21.18
N GLN A 127 -4.39 -6.59 20.20
CA GLN A 127 -3.85 -6.70 18.85
C GLN A 127 -3.74 -5.36 18.11
N PRO A 128 -4.71 -4.39 18.18
CA PRO A 128 -4.55 -3.08 17.55
C PRO A 128 -3.32 -2.32 18.03
N ALA A 129 -3.03 -2.35 19.34
CA ALA A 129 -1.83 -1.73 19.89
C ALA A 129 -0.55 -2.42 19.42
N ALA A 130 -0.55 -3.75 19.32
CA ALA A 130 0.56 -4.53 18.79
C ALA A 130 0.81 -4.19 17.31
N LEU A 131 -0.23 -4.16 16.48
CA LEU A 131 -0.12 -3.76 15.07
C LEU A 131 0.45 -2.35 14.96
N VAL A 132 -0.12 -1.37 15.68
CA VAL A 132 0.35 0.02 15.67
C VAL A 132 1.84 0.11 16.06
N SER A 133 2.29 -0.71 17.03
CA SER A 133 3.70 -0.73 17.46
C SER A 133 4.61 -1.30 16.37
N VAL A 134 4.27 -2.46 15.77
CA VAL A 134 5.10 -3.11 14.75
C VAL A 134 5.10 -2.29 13.47
N PHE A 135 3.92 -1.91 12.98
CA PHE A 135 3.78 -1.08 11.78
C PHE A 135 4.47 0.28 11.98
N GLY A 136 4.30 0.93 13.14
CA GLY A 136 4.92 2.23 13.42
C GLY A 136 6.44 2.19 13.34
N LYS A 137 7.08 1.11 13.80
CA LYS A 137 8.51 0.91 13.63
C LYS A 137 8.90 0.74 12.16
N ALA A 138 8.14 -0.04 11.39
CA ALA A 138 8.37 -0.24 9.97
C ALA A 138 8.18 1.08 9.18
N PHE A 139 7.13 1.84 9.49
CA PHE A 139 6.83 3.13 8.86
C PHE A 139 7.93 4.15 9.17
N ALA A 140 8.30 4.32 10.44
CA ALA A 140 9.38 5.24 10.84
C ALA A 140 10.73 4.87 10.21
N ALA A 141 11.06 3.57 10.17
CA ALA A 141 12.28 3.09 9.51
C ALA A 141 12.26 3.33 7.99
N THR A 142 11.08 3.25 7.36
CA THR A 142 10.90 3.53 5.93
C THR A 142 11.04 5.02 5.64
N MET A 143 10.38 5.88 6.42
CA MET A 143 10.48 7.34 6.32
C MET A 143 11.89 7.83 6.62
N GLY A 144 12.58 7.23 7.60
CA GLY A 144 13.95 7.59 7.98
C GLY A 144 15.02 7.26 6.93
N LYS A 145 14.67 6.48 5.90
CA LYS A 145 15.53 6.21 4.74
C LYS A 145 15.29 7.16 3.58
N SER A 146 14.30 8.04 3.68
CA SER A 146 14.05 9.03 2.64
C SER A 146 15.19 10.04 2.56
N SER A 147 15.69 10.28 1.34
CA SER A 147 16.80 11.19 1.07
C SER A 147 16.61 11.89 -0.28
N SER A 148 16.93 13.18 -0.32
CA SER A 148 17.03 13.94 -1.56
C SER A 148 18.26 13.58 -2.40
N ASP A 149 19.20 12.79 -1.86
CA ASP A 149 20.39 12.33 -2.58
C ASP A 149 20.10 11.18 -3.53
N ILE A 150 18.90 10.57 -3.42
CA ILE A 150 18.44 9.55 -4.35
C ILE A 150 18.13 10.24 -5.68
N ALA A 151 18.89 9.87 -6.72
CA ALA A 151 18.97 10.62 -7.97
C ALA A 151 17.68 10.61 -8.82
N ARG A 152 16.73 9.67 -8.57
CA ARG A 152 15.53 9.49 -9.39
C ARG A 152 14.34 9.04 -8.54
N SER A 153 13.13 9.42 -8.99
CA SER A 153 11.87 8.98 -8.43
C SER A 153 11.04 8.31 -9.52
N GLU A 154 11.03 6.98 -9.54
CA GLU A 154 10.32 6.18 -10.54
C GLU A 154 8.91 5.82 -10.07
N ILE A 155 8.05 6.84 -9.97
CA ILE A 155 6.70 6.70 -9.42
C ILE A 155 5.85 5.80 -10.32
N LEU A 156 5.84 6.04 -11.63
CA LEU A 156 5.01 5.30 -12.59
C LEU A 156 5.34 3.80 -12.61
N PHE A 157 6.63 3.45 -12.66
CA PHE A 157 7.08 2.05 -12.61
C PHE A 157 6.72 1.39 -11.29
N SER A 158 6.90 2.10 -10.19
CA SER A 158 6.59 1.60 -8.85
C SER A 158 5.09 1.39 -8.65
N LEU A 159 4.26 2.31 -9.10
CA LEU A 159 2.81 2.19 -9.05
C LEU A 159 2.30 1.01 -9.90
N LYS A 160 2.90 0.79 -11.08
CA LYS A 160 2.58 -0.38 -11.91
C LYS A 160 2.91 -1.68 -11.19
N ALA A 161 4.10 -1.80 -10.58
CA ALA A 161 4.51 -2.98 -9.83
C ALA A 161 3.60 -3.24 -8.61
N ILE A 162 3.23 -2.19 -7.86
CA ILE A 162 2.30 -2.29 -6.74
C ILE A 162 0.91 -2.73 -7.22
N GLY A 163 0.43 -2.20 -8.35
CA GLY A 163 -0.84 -2.61 -8.95
C GLY A 163 -0.89 -4.11 -9.26
N GLU A 164 0.20 -4.69 -9.78
CA GLU A 164 0.29 -6.13 -10.01
C GLU A 164 0.26 -6.96 -8.72
N ASP A 165 0.81 -6.43 -7.62
CA ASP A 165 0.73 -7.10 -6.32
C ASP A 165 -0.67 -6.98 -5.70
N LEU A 166 -1.37 -5.86 -5.91
CA LEU A 166 -2.74 -5.67 -5.42
C LEU A 166 -3.73 -6.63 -6.07
N LYS A 167 -3.56 -6.98 -7.35
CA LYS A 167 -4.38 -7.98 -8.03
C LYS A 167 -4.31 -9.37 -7.38
N LYS A 168 -3.22 -9.67 -6.69
CA LYS A 168 -3.00 -10.95 -5.99
C LYS A 168 -3.57 -10.96 -4.58
N ALA A 169 -4.08 -9.81 -4.09
CA ALA A 169 -4.64 -9.73 -2.75
C ALA A 169 -5.97 -10.48 -2.70
N GLU A 170 -6.01 -11.53 -1.89
CA GLU A 170 -7.19 -12.35 -1.69
C GLU A 170 -8.13 -11.74 -0.64
N ASN A 171 -9.44 -11.98 -0.80
CA ASN A 171 -10.49 -11.53 0.14
C ASN A 171 -10.43 -10.01 0.40
N VAL A 172 -10.31 -9.22 -0.67
CA VAL A 172 -10.30 -7.75 -0.63
C VAL A 172 -11.34 -7.22 -1.59
N ASP A 173 -12.35 -6.53 -1.04
CA ASP A 173 -13.42 -5.89 -1.80
C ASP A 173 -13.22 -4.37 -1.89
N GLN A 174 -12.47 -3.82 -0.95
CA GLN A 174 -12.23 -2.39 -0.82
C GLN A 174 -10.74 -2.10 -0.69
N HIS A 175 -10.17 -1.56 -1.75
CA HIS A 175 -8.79 -1.11 -1.78
C HIS A 175 -8.71 0.39 -1.49
N VAL A 176 -7.88 0.77 -0.52
CA VAL A 176 -7.51 2.16 -0.22
C VAL A 176 -6.00 2.29 -0.30
N ILE A 177 -5.52 3.29 -1.02
CA ILE A 177 -4.08 3.54 -1.20
C ILE A 177 -3.77 4.93 -0.65
N LEU A 178 -2.82 5.02 0.28
CA LEU A 178 -2.22 6.26 0.73
C LEU A 178 -0.81 6.38 0.14
N LEU A 179 -0.64 7.30 -0.81
CA LEU A 179 0.65 7.65 -1.38
C LEU A 179 1.28 8.78 -0.57
N VAL A 180 2.44 8.52 0.00
CA VAL A 180 3.27 9.49 0.73
C VAL A 180 4.43 9.87 -0.19
N SER A 181 4.22 10.88 -1.04
CA SER A 181 5.13 11.29 -2.12
C SER A 181 4.85 12.74 -2.54
N ASP A 182 5.84 13.42 -3.11
CA ASP A 182 5.62 14.70 -3.77
C ASP A 182 4.94 14.56 -5.15
N MET A 183 4.80 13.32 -5.64
CA MET A 183 4.19 13.00 -6.93
C MET A 183 4.92 13.61 -8.15
N LEU A 184 6.19 13.92 -8.00
CA LEU A 184 7.03 14.48 -9.05
C LEU A 184 7.89 13.39 -9.69
N GLU A 185 7.40 12.82 -10.79
CA GLU A 185 8.12 11.79 -11.57
C GLU A 185 9.49 12.31 -12.02
N TYR A 186 10.53 11.47 -11.85
CA TYR A 186 11.86 11.70 -12.38
C TYR A 186 12.55 10.39 -12.74
N SER A 187 12.32 9.94 -13.96
CA SER A 187 12.82 8.68 -14.47
C SER A 187 13.17 8.75 -15.95
N ASP A 188 13.37 7.61 -16.57
CA ASP A 188 13.53 7.51 -18.03
C ASP A 188 12.24 7.86 -18.80
N PHE A 189 11.09 7.85 -18.13
CA PHE A 189 9.84 8.39 -18.68
C PHE A 189 9.94 9.90 -18.95
N GLY A 190 10.57 10.63 -18.05
CA GLY A 190 10.72 12.07 -18.09
C GLY A 190 10.85 12.69 -16.71
N SER A 191 10.80 14.02 -16.64
CA SER A 191 10.91 14.76 -15.39
C SER A 191 9.74 15.73 -15.23
N PHE A 192 9.11 15.72 -14.04
CA PHE A 192 8.16 16.75 -13.61
C PHE A 192 8.85 17.88 -12.84
N TYR A 193 10.17 17.77 -12.67
CA TYR A 193 10.99 18.86 -12.15
C TYR A 193 11.52 19.75 -13.28
N GLN A 194 11.70 21.04 -12.98
CA GLN A 194 12.37 22.01 -13.83
C GLN A 194 13.23 22.93 -12.97
N ALA A 195 14.55 22.99 -13.28
CA ALA A 195 15.52 23.73 -12.48
C ALA A 195 15.39 23.39 -10.98
N ASN A 196 14.88 24.30 -10.15
CA ASN A 196 14.69 24.10 -8.71
C ASN A 196 13.20 24.05 -8.31
N GLY A 197 12.30 23.65 -9.21
CA GLY A 197 10.87 23.66 -8.96
C GLY A 197 10.10 22.64 -9.79
N ILE A 198 8.80 22.84 -9.87
CA ILE A 198 7.88 21.97 -10.60
C ILE A 198 7.81 22.43 -12.06
N ARG A 199 7.95 21.50 -12.99
CA ARG A 199 7.70 21.75 -14.42
C ARG A 199 6.21 21.96 -14.67
N GLN A 200 5.87 22.94 -15.46
CA GLN A 200 4.49 23.04 -15.96
C GLN A 200 4.29 21.94 -17.00
N ILE A 201 3.47 20.97 -16.64
CA ILE A 201 3.10 19.83 -17.52
C ILE A 201 1.75 20.10 -18.17
N ASP A 202 1.51 19.44 -19.30
CA ASP A 202 0.19 19.27 -19.88
C ASP A 202 -0.30 17.86 -19.52
N PRO A 203 -1.38 17.72 -18.74
CA PRO A 203 -1.86 16.42 -18.27
C PRO A 203 -2.15 15.40 -19.37
N ASP A 204 -2.75 15.84 -20.48
CA ASP A 204 -3.15 14.96 -21.56
C ASP A 204 -1.94 14.50 -22.39
N VAL A 205 -0.98 15.40 -22.62
CA VAL A 205 0.27 15.07 -23.32
C VAL A 205 1.10 14.08 -22.51
N GLU A 206 1.23 14.30 -21.21
CA GLU A 206 1.98 13.36 -20.35
C GLU A 206 1.26 12.01 -20.23
N LEU A 207 -0.06 12.00 -20.12
CA LEU A 207 -0.84 10.76 -20.06
C LEU A 207 -0.70 9.94 -21.35
N ALA A 208 -0.74 10.58 -22.52
CA ALA A 208 -0.51 9.89 -23.79
C ALA A 208 0.87 9.22 -23.86
N LYS A 209 1.90 9.81 -23.23
CA LYS A 209 3.24 9.17 -23.12
C LYS A 209 3.20 7.95 -22.20
N VAL A 210 2.47 8.02 -21.06
CA VAL A 210 2.27 6.88 -20.15
C VAL A 210 1.63 5.71 -20.89
N GLU A 211 0.57 5.96 -21.64
CA GLU A 211 -0.13 4.93 -22.43
C GLU A 211 0.80 4.32 -23.48
N LYS A 212 1.52 5.16 -24.24
CA LYS A 212 2.47 4.71 -25.25
C LYS A 212 3.59 3.82 -24.68
N GLN A 213 4.04 4.09 -23.47
CA GLN A 213 5.08 3.34 -22.77
C GLN A 213 4.54 2.17 -21.94
N ASN A 214 3.21 1.94 -21.98
CA ASN A 214 2.53 0.89 -21.22
C ASN A 214 2.82 0.97 -19.69
N LEU A 215 2.76 2.18 -19.13
CA LEU A 215 3.04 2.45 -17.71
C LEU A 215 1.77 2.62 -16.87
N LEU A 216 0.59 2.36 -17.42
CA LEU A 216 -0.64 2.31 -16.63
C LEU A 216 -0.59 1.14 -15.63
N ALA A 217 -1.01 1.41 -14.41
CA ALA A 217 -1.21 0.38 -13.39
C ALA A 217 -2.62 -0.23 -13.47
N GLN A 218 -2.92 -1.17 -12.57
CA GLN A 218 -4.26 -1.72 -12.39
C GLN A 218 -4.54 -1.82 -10.88
N PHE A 219 -5.43 -0.97 -10.38
CA PHE A 219 -5.65 -0.82 -8.94
C PHE A 219 -6.98 -1.40 -8.44
N SER A 220 -7.69 -2.17 -9.28
CA SER A 220 -8.90 -2.92 -8.88
C SER A 220 -9.98 -2.05 -8.20
N GLY A 221 -10.21 -0.84 -8.71
CA GLY A 221 -11.22 0.08 -8.17
C GLY A 221 -10.77 0.82 -6.90
N ALA A 222 -9.47 0.88 -6.60
CA ALA A 222 -8.96 1.51 -5.40
C ALA A 222 -9.32 3.00 -5.30
N ARG A 223 -9.53 3.46 -4.07
CA ARG A 223 -9.52 4.89 -3.73
C ARG A 223 -8.11 5.32 -3.34
N VAL A 224 -7.60 6.32 -4.04
CA VAL A 224 -6.23 6.81 -3.88
C VAL A 224 -6.23 8.15 -3.18
N TYR A 225 -5.39 8.28 -2.18
CA TYR A 225 -5.14 9.51 -1.44
C TYR A 225 -3.65 9.82 -1.51
N VAL A 226 -3.33 11.06 -1.79
CA VAL A 226 -1.94 11.55 -1.86
C VAL A 226 -1.66 12.47 -0.67
N HIS A 227 -0.53 12.29 -0.02
CA HIS A 227 -0.01 13.13 1.04
C HIS A 227 1.42 13.51 0.73
N GLY A 228 1.70 14.80 0.65
CA GLY A 228 3.01 15.34 0.29
C GLY A 228 3.10 15.91 -1.12
N ALA A 229 2.00 15.90 -1.91
CA ALA A 229 2.04 16.36 -3.29
C ALA A 229 2.67 17.74 -3.45
N ALA A 230 3.51 17.89 -4.48
CA ALA A 230 4.23 19.11 -4.78
C ALA A 230 5.10 19.64 -3.62
N PHE A 231 5.46 18.78 -2.66
CA PHE A 231 6.39 19.17 -1.59
C PHE A 231 7.79 19.36 -2.16
N VAL A 232 8.31 20.59 -2.02
CA VAL A 232 9.70 20.92 -2.37
C VAL A 232 10.35 21.41 -1.09
N PRO A 233 11.48 20.82 -0.64
CA PRO A 233 12.17 21.25 0.56
C PRO A 233 12.52 22.74 0.52
N THR A 234 12.42 23.42 1.65
CA THR A 234 12.67 24.88 1.80
C THR A 234 14.08 25.32 1.45
N THR A 235 15.02 24.38 1.35
CA THR A 235 16.39 24.62 0.90
C THR A 235 16.50 24.95 -0.59
N ALA A 236 15.48 24.62 -1.38
CA ALA A 236 15.37 25.05 -2.78
C ALA A 236 14.95 26.53 -2.83
N LYS A 237 15.93 27.43 -2.92
CA LYS A 237 15.78 28.91 -2.84
C LYS A 237 14.77 29.53 -3.82
N ASN A 238 14.25 28.81 -4.81
CA ASN A 238 13.33 29.31 -5.83
C ASN A 238 12.25 28.28 -6.22
N GLY A 239 11.74 27.49 -5.28
CA GLY A 239 10.65 26.56 -5.52
C GLY A 239 9.34 27.26 -5.90
N TYR A 240 9.32 27.93 -7.06
CA TYR A 240 8.11 28.61 -7.55
C TYR A 240 7.04 27.55 -7.85
N ARG A 241 5.92 27.69 -7.16
CA ARG A 241 4.72 26.86 -7.32
C ARG A 241 3.57 27.79 -7.70
N SER A 242 3.18 27.80 -8.97
CA SER A 242 1.91 28.45 -9.32
C SER A 242 0.76 27.49 -9.02
N GLY A 243 -0.40 28.06 -8.67
CA GLY A 243 -1.61 27.25 -8.51
C GLY A 243 -1.93 26.42 -9.75
N LYS A 244 -1.63 26.96 -10.95
CA LYS A 244 -1.81 26.25 -12.22
C LYS A 244 -0.90 25.04 -12.38
N MET A 245 0.35 25.10 -11.93
CA MET A 245 1.27 23.94 -11.96
C MET A 245 0.76 22.81 -11.08
N ILE A 246 0.25 23.14 -9.89
CA ILE A 246 -0.33 22.18 -8.96
C ILE A 246 -1.61 21.58 -9.53
N GLN A 247 -2.49 22.38 -10.11
CA GLN A 247 -3.70 21.91 -10.77
C GLN A 247 -3.39 20.97 -11.95
N ASN A 248 -2.38 21.28 -12.75
CA ASN A 248 -1.94 20.42 -13.83
C ASN A 248 -1.36 19.09 -13.30
N LEU A 249 -0.57 19.14 -12.23
CA LEU A 249 -0.03 17.93 -11.58
C LEU A 249 -1.16 17.04 -11.04
N GLU A 250 -2.12 17.62 -10.33
CA GLU A 250 -3.31 16.93 -9.83
C GLU A 250 -4.14 16.35 -10.98
N GLY A 251 -4.37 17.16 -12.05
CA GLY A 251 -5.10 16.74 -13.25
C GLY A 251 -4.44 15.54 -13.94
N PHE A 252 -3.12 15.54 -14.09
CA PHE A 252 -2.38 14.40 -14.63
C PHE A 252 -2.59 13.14 -13.77
N TRP A 253 -2.38 13.21 -12.46
CA TRP A 253 -2.54 12.05 -11.59
C TRP A 253 -3.97 11.57 -11.48
N LYS A 254 -4.95 12.48 -11.52
CA LYS A 254 -6.37 12.12 -11.60
C LYS A 254 -6.65 11.27 -12.85
N ASN A 255 -6.25 11.76 -14.02
CA ASN A 255 -6.43 11.05 -15.28
C ASN A 255 -5.68 9.70 -15.30
N TYR A 256 -4.45 9.67 -14.74
CA TYR A 256 -3.67 8.44 -14.60
C TYR A 256 -4.40 7.39 -13.76
N PHE A 257 -4.91 7.76 -12.58
CA PHE A 257 -5.63 6.83 -11.71
C PHE A 257 -6.95 6.36 -12.33
N GLU A 258 -7.70 7.22 -12.99
CA GLU A 258 -8.91 6.84 -13.72
C GLU A 258 -8.60 5.79 -14.80
N LYS A 259 -7.58 5.99 -15.61
CA LYS A 259 -7.11 5.01 -16.61
C LYS A 259 -6.54 3.73 -16.01
N SER A 260 -6.06 3.80 -14.78
CA SER A 260 -5.53 2.66 -14.01
C SER A 260 -6.59 1.95 -13.14
N ASN A 261 -7.88 2.18 -13.40
CA ASN A 261 -9.01 1.64 -12.65
C ASN A 261 -8.91 1.97 -11.15
N ALA A 262 -8.76 3.26 -10.85
CA ALA A 262 -8.79 3.80 -9.50
C ALA A 262 -9.40 5.22 -9.50
N THR A 263 -9.72 5.74 -8.32
CA THR A 263 -10.24 7.09 -8.14
C THR A 263 -9.31 7.89 -7.25
N LEU A 264 -8.81 9.04 -7.71
CA LEU A 264 -8.10 10.00 -6.86
C LEU A 264 -9.12 10.69 -5.94
N SER A 265 -9.18 10.23 -4.68
CA SER A 265 -10.16 10.69 -3.69
C SER A 265 -9.64 11.85 -2.83
N GLY A 266 -8.33 12.08 -2.81
CA GLY A 266 -7.72 13.21 -2.12
C GLY A 266 -6.32 13.51 -2.61
N PHE A 267 -6.00 14.81 -2.75
CA PHE A 267 -4.69 15.28 -3.17
C PHE A 267 -4.18 16.38 -2.23
N GLY A 268 -3.42 15.96 -1.20
CA GLY A 268 -2.86 16.84 -0.18
C GLY A 268 -1.63 17.58 -0.68
N ASN A 269 -1.72 18.92 -0.75
CA ASN A 269 -0.65 19.76 -1.26
C ASN A 269 -0.14 20.77 -0.19
N PRO A 270 0.87 20.40 0.62
CA PRO A 270 1.36 19.02 0.73
C PRO A 270 0.52 18.16 1.68
N GLU A 271 -0.27 18.75 2.60
CA GLU A 271 -1.01 18.05 3.63
C GLU A 271 -2.36 17.53 3.13
N LEU A 272 -2.61 16.23 3.31
CA LEU A 272 -3.94 15.66 3.12
C LEU A 272 -4.81 16.02 4.33
N THR A 273 -5.94 16.71 4.07
CA THR A 273 -6.83 17.23 5.14
C THR A 273 -8.10 16.40 5.31
N ILE A 274 -8.40 15.49 4.40
CA ILE A 274 -9.59 14.64 4.44
C ILE A 274 -9.25 13.26 5.00
N ALA A 275 -10.26 12.58 5.57
CA ALA A 275 -10.08 11.21 6.08
C ALA A 275 -9.93 10.19 4.95
N LEU A 276 -9.23 9.08 5.24
CA LEU A 276 -9.26 7.90 4.38
C LEU A 276 -10.57 7.14 4.62
N GLU A 277 -11.26 6.76 3.54
CA GLU A 277 -12.55 6.06 3.60
C GLU A 277 -12.55 4.78 2.77
#